data_e4bdb405a04e9d0ac3365290d7c6c82c
#
_entry.id   e4bdb405a04e9d0ac3365290d7c6c82c
#
_cell.length_a   1.000
_cell.length_b   1.000
_cell.length_c   1.000
_cell.angle_alpha   90.00
_cell.angle_beta   90.00
_cell.angle_gamma   90.00
#
_symmetry.space_group_name_H-M   'P 1'
#
loop_
_entity.id
_entity.type
_entity.pdbx_description
1 polymer ?
#
loop_
_entity_poly.entity_id
_entity_poly.type
_entity_poly.pdbx_seq_one_letter_code
_entity_poly.pdbx_strand_id
1 'polypeptide(L)'
;IINTHPPRVSIAIRPTRHSYGIIKERGGFIINLTPASLARECDYCGIYTGAKVDKFEKTGLHKEPAVEVACPIIAECPLALECKVIDILPQGTHDLFLAEVVGVDVDESVLDESGKLCLDRAGLMAFAHGEYFALGEVIGKFGFSAARKKNPKAKQQNAKSKAAFSHSTHKLPPPKKPRGN
;
A
#
# COMPACT_ATOMS: atom_id res chain seq x y z
N ILE A 1 -1.93 5.62 -9.37
CA ILE A 1 -3.40 5.77 -9.20
C ILE A 1 -3.83 7.09 -9.82
N ILE A 2 -4.87 7.03 -10.66
CA ILE A 2 -5.44 8.22 -11.34
C ILE A 2 -6.83 8.57 -10.81
N ASN A 3 -7.51 7.63 -10.16
CA ASN A 3 -8.80 7.84 -9.51
C ASN A 3 -8.94 6.89 -8.32
N THR A 4 -9.65 7.33 -7.28
CA THR A 4 -9.83 6.56 -6.04
C THR A 4 -11.20 5.91 -5.93
N HIS A 5 -12.21 6.40 -6.66
CA HIS A 5 -13.57 5.84 -6.62
C HIS A 5 -14.29 6.01 -7.97
N PRO A 6 -14.40 4.95 -8.80
CA PRO A 6 -13.76 3.63 -8.64
C PRO A 6 -12.23 3.73 -8.71
N PRO A 7 -11.48 2.79 -8.10
CA PRO A 7 -10.02 2.83 -8.11
C PRO A 7 -9.50 2.55 -9.52
N ARG A 8 -8.71 3.48 -10.06
CA ARG A 8 -8.16 3.38 -11.42
C ARG A 8 -6.67 3.68 -11.44
N VAL A 9 -5.99 2.99 -12.34
CA VAL A 9 -4.57 3.13 -12.61
C VAL A 9 -4.34 3.34 -14.10
N SER A 10 -3.14 3.79 -14.46
CA SER A 10 -2.69 3.81 -15.84
C SER A 10 -1.28 3.25 -15.96
N ILE A 11 -1.01 2.58 -17.07
CA ILE A 11 0.33 2.18 -17.51
C ILE A 11 0.57 2.65 -18.94
N ALA A 12 1.80 3.03 -19.26
CA ALA A 12 2.17 3.46 -20.61
C ALA A 12 3.06 2.39 -21.26
N ILE A 13 2.66 1.88 -22.43
CA ILE A 13 3.36 0.81 -23.12
C ILE A 13 3.56 1.20 -24.59
N ARG A 14 4.78 0.99 -25.10
CA ARG A 14 5.05 1.16 -26.52
C ARG A 14 4.34 0.05 -27.33
N PRO A 15 3.66 0.38 -28.44
CA PRO A 15 3.01 -0.61 -29.30
C PRO A 15 3.94 -1.72 -29.82
N THR A 16 5.25 -1.46 -29.87
CA THR A 16 6.28 -2.43 -30.30
C THR A 16 6.67 -3.44 -29.20
N ARG A 17 6.24 -3.25 -27.96
CA ARG A 17 6.53 -4.21 -26.88
C ARG A 17 5.64 -5.45 -26.97
N HIS A 18 6.23 -6.62 -26.71
CA HIS A 18 5.51 -7.91 -26.78
C HIS A 18 4.25 -7.93 -25.87
N SER A 19 4.33 -7.36 -24.68
CA SER A 19 3.20 -7.28 -23.75
C SER A 19 2.04 -6.41 -24.24
N TYR A 20 2.28 -5.46 -25.16
CA TYR A 20 1.25 -4.58 -25.69
C TYR A 20 0.08 -5.35 -26.33
N GLY A 21 0.40 -6.24 -27.29
CA GLY A 21 -0.61 -7.06 -27.95
C GLY A 21 -1.36 -7.98 -27.00
N ILE A 22 -0.63 -8.59 -26.06
CA ILE A 22 -1.20 -9.51 -25.06
C ILE A 22 -2.22 -8.78 -24.18
N ILE A 23 -1.86 -7.62 -23.63
CA ILE A 23 -2.75 -6.85 -22.76
C ILE A 23 -3.96 -6.34 -23.54
N LYS A 24 -3.74 -5.85 -24.77
CA LYS A 24 -4.83 -5.36 -25.63
C LYS A 24 -5.84 -6.46 -25.96
N GLU A 25 -5.37 -7.68 -26.26
CA GLU A 25 -6.21 -8.83 -26.57
C GLU A 25 -6.94 -9.38 -25.35
N ARG A 26 -6.23 -9.51 -24.22
CA ARG A 26 -6.80 -10.09 -22.97
C ARG A 26 -7.61 -9.13 -22.13
N GLY A 27 -7.45 -7.83 -22.33
CA GLY A 27 -8.19 -6.79 -21.61
C GLY A 27 -7.81 -6.66 -20.13
N GLY A 28 -6.64 -7.21 -19.71
CA GLY A 28 -6.22 -7.17 -18.31
C GLY A 28 -4.73 -7.34 -18.10
N PHE A 29 -4.26 -6.92 -16.95
CA PHE A 29 -2.87 -7.07 -16.50
C PHE A 29 -2.77 -7.04 -14.98
N ILE A 30 -1.64 -7.50 -14.45
CA ILE A 30 -1.30 -7.40 -13.02
C ILE A 30 -0.21 -6.35 -12.81
N ILE A 31 -0.35 -5.51 -11.80
CA ILE A 31 0.74 -4.67 -11.28
C ILE A 31 1.27 -5.32 -10.02
N ASN A 32 2.42 -5.99 -10.13
CA ASN A 32 3.12 -6.55 -8.98
C ASN A 32 4.01 -5.46 -8.35
N LEU A 33 3.82 -5.15 -7.07
CA LEU A 33 4.69 -4.23 -6.34
C LEU A 33 5.98 -4.95 -5.96
N THR A 34 7.08 -4.58 -6.61
CA THR A 34 8.33 -5.33 -6.56
C THR A 34 9.16 -4.91 -5.34
N PRO A 35 9.57 -5.86 -4.47
CA PRO A 35 10.50 -5.57 -3.38
C PRO A 35 11.93 -5.41 -3.91
N ALA A 36 12.78 -4.70 -3.16
CA ALA A 36 14.19 -4.45 -3.51
C ALA A 36 15.02 -5.74 -3.65
N SER A 37 14.61 -6.83 -2.98
CA SER A 37 15.23 -8.15 -3.12
C SER A 37 15.11 -8.73 -4.54
N LEU A 38 14.13 -8.29 -5.33
CA LEU A 38 13.89 -8.72 -6.72
C LEU A 38 14.35 -7.68 -7.75
N ALA A 39 15.23 -6.75 -7.38
CA ALA A 39 15.69 -5.70 -8.30
C ALA A 39 16.34 -6.27 -9.58
N ARG A 40 17.14 -7.35 -9.45
CA ARG A 40 17.79 -8.01 -10.57
C ARG A 40 16.80 -8.67 -11.52
N GLU A 41 15.82 -9.37 -11.01
CA GLU A 41 14.75 -10.04 -11.75
C GLU A 41 13.87 -9.01 -12.48
N CYS A 42 13.57 -7.90 -11.80
CA CYS A 42 12.83 -6.78 -12.37
C CYS A 42 13.58 -6.15 -13.54
N ASP A 43 14.86 -5.85 -13.38
CA ASP A 43 15.73 -5.32 -14.44
C ASP A 43 15.80 -6.29 -15.63
N TYR A 44 16.05 -7.58 -15.37
CA TYR A 44 16.04 -8.62 -16.39
C TYR A 44 14.73 -8.62 -17.19
N CYS A 45 13.59 -8.55 -16.50
CA CYS A 45 12.27 -8.49 -17.13
C CYS A 45 12.06 -7.23 -17.98
N GLY A 46 12.71 -6.12 -17.63
CA GLY A 46 12.68 -4.86 -18.39
C GLY A 46 13.51 -4.91 -19.68
N ILE A 47 14.66 -5.61 -19.66
CA ILE A 47 15.60 -5.69 -20.76
C ILE A 47 15.16 -6.73 -21.81
N TYR A 48 14.84 -7.95 -21.36
CA TYR A 48 14.56 -9.06 -22.28
C TYR A 48 13.07 -9.12 -22.68
N THR A 49 12.82 -9.47 -23.96
CA THR A 49 11.45 -9.62 -24.47
C THR A 49 10.90 -11.01 -24.21
N GLY A 50 9.65 -11.08 -23.71
CA GLY A 50 8.92 -12.35 -23.54
C GLY A 50 8.62 -13.10 -24.84
N ALA A 51 8.82 -12.45 -26.01
CA ALA A 51 8.74 -13.15 -27.30
C ALA A 51 9.90 -14.12 -27.54
N LYS A 52 11.03 -13.96 -26.83
CA LYS A 52 12.25 -14.77 -27.06
C LYS A 52 12.64 -15.61 -25.83
N VAL A 53 12.20 -15.25 -24.65
CA VAL A 53 12.57 -15.92 -23.39
C VAL A 53 11.36 -16.13 -22.51
N ASP A 54 11.26 -17.28 -21.85
CA ASP A 54 10.39 -17.45 -20.68
C ASP A 54 11.06 -16.77 -19.49
N LYS A 55 10.47 -15.66 -19.06
CA LYS A 55 11.02 -14.85 -17.96
C LYS A 55 10.92 -15.57 -16.62
N PHE A 56 9.84 -16.31 -16.38
CA PHE A 56 9.68 -17.08 -15.14
C PHE A 56 10.76 -18.17 -15.02
N GLU A 57 11.00 -18.93 -16.10
CA GLU A 57 12.07 -19.92 -16.13
C GLU A 57 13.45 -19.31 -15.87
N LYS A 58 13.74 -18.16 -16.49
CA LYS A 58 15.06 -17.52 -16.40
C LYS A 58 15.33 -16.80 -15.09
N THR A 59 14.29 -16.29 -14.43
CA THR A 59 14.41 -15.59 -13.15
C THR A 59 14.17 -16.50 -11.95
N GLY A 60 13.57 -17.67 -12.14
CA GLY A 60 13.18 -18.56 -11.06
C GLY A 60 11.95 -18.07 -10.28
N LEU A 61 11.24 -17.05 -10.78
CA LEU A 61 10.01 -16.55 -10.16
C LEU A 61 8.84 -17.52 -10.38
N HIS A 62 7.93 -17.58 -9.42
CA HIS A 62 6.79 -18.47 -9.44
C HIS A 62 5.49 -17.75 -9.85
N LYS A 63 4.61 -18.50 -10.51
CA LYS A 63 3.30 -18.02 -10.95
C LYS A 63 2.25 -18.45 -9.91
N GLU A 64 1.42 -17.50 -9.50
CA GLU A 64 0.19 -17.79 -8.77
C GLU A 64 -1.04 -17.35 -9.58
N PRO A 65 -2.18 -18.04 -9.43
CA PRO A 65 -3.41 -17.66 -10.12
C PRO A 65 -3.95 -16.35 -9.54
N ALA A 66 -4.37 -15.45 -10.41
CA ALA A 66 -5.20 -14.29 -10.03
C ALA A 66 -6.68 -14.71 -9.99
N VAL A 67 -7.52 -13.94 -9.31
CA VAL A 67 -8.95 -14.23 -9.12
C VAL A 67 -9.80 -13.55 -10.19
N GLU A 68 -9.52 -12.30 -10.50
CA GLU A 68 -10.36 -11.44 -11.31
C GLU A 68 -9.90 -11.31 -12.77
N VAL A 69 -8.63 -11.55 -13.06
CA VAL A 69 -8.06 -11.42 -14.40
C VAL A 69 -7.30 -12.68 -14.81
N ALA A 70 -7.35 -13.04 -16.09
CA ALA A 70 -6.66 -14.21 -16.64
C ALA A 70 -5.16 -13.94 -16.87
N CYS A 71 -4.45 -13.54 -15.82
CA CYS A 71 -3.04 -13.20 -15.81
C CYS A 71 -2.41 -13.68 -14.50
N PRO A 72 -1.23 -14.33 -14.51
CA PRO A 72 -0.61 -14.79 -13.27
C PRO A 72 -0.04 -13.65 -12.45
N ILE A 73 -0.13 -13.79 -11.12
CA ILE A 73 0.59 -13.00 -10.13
C ILE A 73 2.03 -13.55 -10.03
N ILE A 74 2.98 -12.72 -9.64
CA ILE A 74 4.33 -13.12 -9.24
C ILE A 74 4.30 -13.39 -7.73
N ALA A 75 4.44 -14.65 -7.34
CA ALA A 75 4.32 -15.12 -5.95
C ALA A 75 5.26 -14.40 -4.97
N GLU A 76 6.45 -14.01 -5.42
CA GLU A 76 7.46 -13.33 -4.59
C GLU A 76 7.17 -11.85 -4.37
N CYS A 77 6.15 -11.29 -5.02
CA CYS A 77 5.74 -9.90 -4.81
C CYS A 77 4.72 -9.79 -3.69
N PRO A 78 4.97 -8.99 -2.64
CA PRO A 78 4.11 -8.96 -1.45
C PRO A 78 2.74 -8.33 -1.67
N LEU A 79 2.53 -7.67 -2.82
CA LEU A 79 1.27 -7.06 -3.18
C LEU A 79 1.10 -7.01 -4.69
N ALA A 80 -0.08 -7.38 -5.19
CA ALA A 80 -0.44 -7.31 -6.60
C ALA A 80 -1.80 -6.63 -6.78
N LEU A 81 -1.93 -5.87 -7.87
CA LEU A 81 -3.18 -5.23 -8.27
C LEU A 81 -3.69 -5.89 -9.54
N GLU A 82 -4.87 -6.48 -9.49
CA GLU A 82 -5.55 -7.03 -10.65
C GLU A 82 -6.30 -5.93 -11.40
N CYS A 83 -5.98 -5.72 -12.66
CA CYS A 83 -6.43 -4.57 -13.43
C CYS A 83 -7.16 -5.00 -14.70
N LYS A 84 -8.41 -4.54 -14.89
CA LYS A 84 -9.17 -4.67 -16.15
C LYS A 84 -9.05 -3.38 -16.96
N VAL A 85 -8.61 -3.50 -18.22
CA VAL A 85 -8.46 -2.36 -19.14
C VAL A 85 -9.85 -1.81 -19.49
N ILE A 86 -10.01 -0.49 -19.35
CA ILE A 86 -11.25 0.22 -19.69
C ILE A 86 -11.10 1.08 -20.95
N ASP A 87 -9.86 1.55 -21.23
CA ASP A 87 -9.59 2.35 -22.42
C ASP A 87 -8.11 2.34 -22.78
N ILE A 88 -7.78 2.63 -24.06
CA ILE A 88 -6.41 2.74 -24.56
C ILE A 88 -6.30 4.03 -25.35
N LEU A 89 -5.50 4.98 -24.84
CA LEU A 89 -5.33 6.30 -25.40
C LEU A 89 -3.95 6.45 -26.05
N PRO A 90 -3.88 6.62 -27.39
CA PRO A 90 -2.61 6.89 -28.07
C PRO A 90 -1.97 8.20 -27.60
N GLN A 91 -0.66 8.13 -27.25
CA GLN A 91 0.13 9.28 -26.82
C GLN A 91 1.39 9.49 -27.66
N GLY A 92 1.40 9.00 -28.89
CA GLY A 92 2.54 9.06 -29.83
C GLY A 92 3.46 7.85 -29.68
N THR A 93 4.53 7.92 -28.92
CA THR A 93 5.49 6.81 -28.76
C THR A 93 4.98 5.67 -27.85
N HIS A 94 4.03 5.96 -27.00
CA HIS A 94 3.40 5.02 -26.07
C HIS A 94 1.89 5.20 -26.13
N ASP A 95 1.16 4.14 -25.87
CA ASP A 95 -0.26 4.20 -25.60
C ASP A 95 -0.49 4.07 -24.08
N LEU A 96 -1.42 4.87 -23.58
CA LEU A 96 -1.82 4.86 -22.17
C LEU A 96 -2.99 3.90 -22.01
N PHE A 97 -2.76 2.80 -21.28
CA PHE A 97 -3.79 1.87 -20.88
C PHE A 97 -4.42 2.36 -19.57
N LEU A 98 -5.69 2.76 -19.62
CA LEU A 98 -6.49 3.04 -18.43
C LEU A 98 -7.12 1.74 -17.96
N ALA A 99 -7.04 1.47 -16.66
CA ALA A 99 -7.59 0.26 -16.09
C ALA A 99 -8.24 0.51 -14.74
N GLU A 100 -9.28 -0.26 -14.44
CA GLU A 100 -9.90 -0.35 -13.13
C GLU A 100 -9.21 -1.43 -12.31
N VAL A 101 -8.88 -1.14 -11.04
CA VAL A 101 -8.38 -2.13 -10.09
C VAL A 101 -9.59 -2.90 -9.56
N VAL A 102 -9.67 -4.17 -9.93
CA VAL A 102 -10.80 -5.07 -9.61
C VAL A 102 -10.48 -6.06 -8.49
N GLY A 103 -9.19 -6.26 -8.19
CA GLY A 103 -8.71 -7.11 -7.09
C GLY A 103 -7.40 -6.58 -6.53
N VAL A 104 -7.12 -6.94 -5.28
CA VAL A 104 -5.84 -6.65 -4.61
C VAL A 104 -5.44 -7.88 -3.83
N ASP A 105 -4.31 -8.48 -4.20
CA ASP A 105 -3.71 -9.63 -3.53
C ASP A 105 -2.62 -9.13 -2.59
N VAL A 106 -2.63 -9.61 -1.35
CA VAL A 106 -1.73 -9.14 -0.30
C VAL A 106 -1.18 -10.32 0.47
N ASP A 107 0.15 -10.41 0.59
CA ASP A 107 0.81 -11.38 1.44
C ASP A 107 0.57 -11.06 2.92
N GLU A 108 0.30 -12.07 3.74
CA GLU A 108 0.02 -11.91 5.17
C GLU A 108 1.17 -11.24 5.93
N SER A 109 2.42 -11.39 5.49
CA SER A 109 3.60 -10.78 6.12
C SER A 109 3.57 -9.25 6.14
N VAL A 110 2.83 -8.64 5.22
CA VAL A 110 2.65 -7.17 5.16
C VAL A 110 1.35 -6.70 5.80
N LEU A 111 0.65 -7.56 6.51
CA LEU A 111 -0.50 -7.21 7.35
C LEU A 111 -0.10 -7.18 8.83
N ASP A 112 -0.75 -6.33 9.63
CA ASP A 112 -0.66 -6.40 11.09
C ASP A 112 -1.75 -7.35 11.66
N GLU A 113 -1.72 -7.57 12.98
CA GLU A 113 -2.67 -8.45 13.68
C GLU A 113 -4.15 -8.03 13.51
N SER A 114 -4.40 -6.80 13.11
CA SER A 114 -5.75 -6.29 12.82
C SER A 114 -6.16 -6.45 11.35
N GLY A 115 -5.29 -7.00 10.49
CA GLY A 115 -5.48 -7.09 9.04
C GLY A 115 -5.20 -5.78 8.30
N LYS A 116 -4.56 -4.81 8.95
CA LYS A 116 -4.19 -3.54 8.31
C LYS A 116 -2.90 -3.69 7.52
N LEU A 117 -2.90 -3.19 6.29
CA LEU A 117 -1.73 -3.15 5.42
C LEU A 117 -0.61 -2.26 6.01
N CYS A 118 0.57 -2.86 6.19
CA CYS A 118 1.83 -2.25 6.64
C CYS A 118 2.82 -2.21 5.47
N LEU A 119 2.65 -1.26 4.56
CA LEU A 119 3.42 -1.19 3.31
C LEU A 119 4.93 -0.98 3.53
N ASP A 120 5.34 -0.45 4.68
CA ASP A 120 6.72 -0.34 5.13
C ASP A 120 7.41 -1.68 5.32
N ARG A 121 6.66 -2.77 5.53
CA ARG A 121 7.18 -4.15 5.62
C ARG A 121 7.44 -4.79 4.24
N ALA A 122 6.86 -4.25 3.19
CA ALA A 122 6.94 -4.81 1.84
C ALA A 122 8.31 -4.66 1.18
N GLY A 123 9.24 -3.87 1.76
CA GLY A 123 10.59 -3.68 1.25
C GLY A 123 10.66 -3.17 -0.18
N LEU A 124 9.69 -2.35 -0.60
CA LEU A 124 9.52 -1.93 -1.99
C LEU A 124 10.70 -1.13 -2.52
N MET A 125 10.82 -1.10 -3.85
CA MET A 125 11.81 -0.28 -4.55
C MET A 125 11.14 0.73 -5.50
N ALA A 126 11.91 1.73 -5.90
CA ALA A 126 11.57 2.68 -6.95
C ALA A 126 12.65 2.66 -8.04
N PHE A 127 12.23 2.85 -9.29
CA PHE A 127 13.12 3.11 -10.41
C PHE A 127 13.05 4.58 -10.76
N ALA A 128 14.17 5.28 -10.68
CA ALA A 128 14.25 6.70 -10.99
C ALA A 128 15.59 7.02 -11.65
N HIS A 129 15.53 7.79 -12.73
CA HIS A 129 16.72 8.31 -13.43
C HIS A 129 17.74 7.22 -13.82
N GLY A 130 17.26 6.01 -14.20
CA GLY A 130 18.11 4.90 -14.64
C GLY A 130 18.67 4.02 -13.51
N GLU A 131 18.29 4.26 -12.27
CA GLU A 131 18.78 3.55 -11.08
C GLU A 131 17.61 2.99 -10.25
N TYR A 132 17.88 1.91 -9.51
CA TYR A 132 16.95 1.31 -8.56
C TYR A 132 17.28 1.75 -7.14
N PHE A 133 16.27 2.19 -6.40
CA PHE A 133 16.38 2.65 -5.02
C PHE A 133 15.45 1.83 -4.13
N ALA A 134 15.95 1.34 -2.99
CA ALA A 134 15.06 0.82 -1.96
C ALA A 134 14.29 1.99 -1.32
N LEU A 135 13.00 1.80 -1.02
CA LEU A 135 12.26 2.75 -0.21
C LEU A 135 12.79 2.69 1.23
N GLY A 136 13.07 3.87 1.79
CA GLY A 136 13.60 4.01 3.14
C GLY A 136 12.55 4.01 4.24
N GLU A 137 12.92 4.55 5.40
CA GLU A 137 12.05 4.66 6.56
C GLU A 137 10.83 5.56 6.33
N VAL A 138 9.75 5.29 7.07
CA VAL A 138 8.56 6.14 7.08
C VAL A 138 8.88 7.51 7.66
N ILE A 139 8.88 8.56 6.85
CA ILE A 139 9.21 9.93 7.25
C ILE A 139 8.03 10.67 7.92
N GLY A 140 6.81 10.16 7.80
CA GLY A 140 5.63 10.77 8.42
C GLY A 140 4.33 10.11 7.98
N LYS A 141 3.27 10.35 8.74
CA LYS A 141 1.91 9.92 8.39
C LYS A 141 1.18 11.05 7.68
N PHE A 142 0.21 10.72 6.83
CA PHE A 142 -0.63 11.72 6.17
C PHE A 142 -1.19 12.72 7.20
N GLY A 143 -1.05 14.02 6.93
CA GLY A 143 -1.46 15.10 7.83
C GLY A 143 -0.46 15.46 8.94
N PHE A 144 0.72 14.84 9.00
CA PHE A 144 1.72 15.12 10.05
C PHE A 144 2.18 16.60 10.08
N SER A 145 2.19 17.27 8.94
CA SER A 145 2.54 18.70 8.83
C SER A 145 1.49 19.63 9.49
N ALA A 146 0.23 19.21 9.51
CA ALA A 146 -0.89 19.95 10.13
C ALA A 146 -1.15 19.52 11.57
N ALA A 147 -0.46 18.49 12.09
CA ALA A 147 -0.61 18.03 13.46
C ALA A 147 -0.15 19.14 14.44
N ARG A 148 -1.07 19.68 15.26
CA ARG A 148 -0.72 20.63 16.31
C ARG A 148 0.34 19.99 17.21
N LYS A 149 1.51 20.66 17.39
CA LYS A 149 2.50 20.29 18.41
C LYS A 149 1.77 20.29 19.75
N LYS A 150 1.60 19.12 20.38
CA LYS A 150 1.04 19.02 21.72
C LYS A 150 1.92 19.83 22.65
N ASN A 151 1.41 20.98 23.14
CA ASN A 151 2.15 21.88 24.00
C ASN A 151 2.40 21.14 25.33
N PRO A 152 3.64 20.84 25.72
CA PRO A 152 3.92 20.05 26.94
C PRO A 152 3.42 20.74 28.23
N LYS A 153 3.20 22.07 28.19
CA LYS A 153 2.64 22.83 29.31
C LYS A 153 1.16 22.52 29.61
N ALA A 154 0.36 22.07 28.64
CA ALA A 154 -1.04 21.71 28.84
C ALA A 154 -1.22 20.42 29.67
N LYS A 155 -0.26 19.48 29.61
CA LYS A 155 -0.27 18.27 30.44
C LYS A 155 0.00 18.55 31.92
N GLN A 156 0.83 19.57 32.24
CA GLN A 156 1.12 19.93 33.62
C GLN A 156 -0.03 20.69 34.30
N GLN A 157 -0.80 21.50 33.56
CA GLN A 157 -1.96 22.19 34.12
C GLN A 157 -3.11 21.23 34.42
N ASN A 158 -3.37 20.22 33.54
CA ASN A 158 -4.40 19.21 33.81
C ASN A 158 -4.01 18.21 34.92
N ALA A 159 -2.72 17.97 35.14
CA ALA A 159 -2.26 17.17 36.29
C ALA A 159 -2.39 17.93 37.61
N LYS A 160 -2.10 19.25 37.62
CA LYS A 160 -2.26 20.09 38.81
C LYS A 160 -3.73 20.31 39.18
N SER A 161 -4.65 20.47 38.22
CA SER A 161 -6.09 20.58 38.50
C SER A 161 -6.71 19.28 39.01
N LYS A 162 -6.28 18.10 38.52
CA LYS A 162 -6.71 16.79 39.05
C LYS A 162 -6.19 16.54 40.47
N ALA A 163 -4.96 16.96 40.79
CA ALA A 163 -4.39 16.82 42.15
C ALA A 163 -5.08 17.76 43.15
N ALA A 164 -5.50 18.96 42.74
CA ALA A 164 -6.23 19.90 43.59
C ALA A 164 -7.66 19.43 43.90
N PHE A 165 -8.30 18.68 43.00
CA PHE A 165 -9.66 18.17 43.20
C PHE A 165 -9.74 16.93 44.09
N SER A 166 -8.63 16.20 44.29
CA SER A 166 -8.59 15.01 45.17
C SER A 166 -8.42 15.29 46.66
N HIS A 167 -8.15 16.55 47.05
CA HIS A 167 -7.94 16.94 48.47
C HIS A 167 -9.16 17.62 49.13
N SER A 168 -10.30 17.73 48.45
CA SER A 168 -11.53 18.33 48.96
C SER A 168 -12.69 17.34 49.08
N THR A 169 -12.46 16.16 49.67
CA THR A 169 -13.57 15.31 50.11
C THR A 169 -13.83 15.58 51.59
N HIS A 170 -14.76 16.49 51.87
CA HIS A 170 -15.35 16.68 53.22
C HIS A 170 -16.01 15.37 53.65
N LYS A 171 -15.53 14.80 54.78
CA LYS A 171 -16.20 13.70 55.47
C LYS A 171 -17.55 14.23 55.99
N LEU A 172 -18.65 13.65 55.48
CA LEU A 172 -19.98 13.85 56.06
C LEU A 172 -20.01 13.30 57.48
N PRO A 173 -20.68 13.98 58.45
CA PRO A 173 -20.83 13.48 59.81
C PRO A 173 -21.77 12.25 59.85
N PRO A 174 -21.59 11.36 60.84
CA PRO A 174 -22.39 10.12 60.91
C PRO A 174 -23.88 10.42 61.25
N PRO A 175 -24.82 9.56 60.81
CA PRO A 175 -26.24 9.75 61.03
C PRO A 175 -26.59 9.61 62.51
N LYS A 176 -27.45 10.53 63.01
CA LYS A 176 -27.98 10.51 64.41
C LYS A 176 -28.91 9.29 64.55
N LYS A 177 -28.72 8.55 65.69
CA LYS A 177 -29.58 7.42 66.08
C LYS A 177 -31.02 7.91 66.35
N PRO A 178 -32.06 7.12 65.98
CA PRO A 178 -33.44 7.48 66.37
C PRO A 178 -33.66 7.38 67.87
N ARG A 179 -34.38 8.37 68.44
CA ARG A 179 -34.87 8.36 69.85
C ARG A 179 -36.03 7.37 69.85
N GLY A 180 -35.94 6.39 70.72
CA GLY A 180 -37.05 5.53 71.03
C GLY A 180 -38.17 6.21 71.84
N ASN A 181 -39.37 5.78 71.56
CA ASN A 181 -40.52 5.70 72.52
C ASN A 181 -40.93 4.25 72.51
#